data_b6e9ac674d62d80efff0ccac389c6f2e
#
_entry.id   b6e9ac674d62d80efff0ccac389c6f2e
#
_cell.length_a   1.000
_cell.length_b   1.000
_cell.length_c   1.000
_cell.angle_alpha   90.00
_cell.angle_beta   90.00
_cell.angle_gamma   90.00
#
_symmetry.space_group_name_H-M   'P 1'
#
loop_
_entity.id
_entity.type
_entity.pdbx_description
1 polymer ?
#
loop_
_entity_poly.entity_id
_entity_poly.type
_entity_poly.pdbx_seq_one_letter_code
_entity_poly.pdbx_strand_id
1 'polypeptide(L)'
;NEKGSILFTGNTGCGKTFLSNCIARELIRRYYSVVYLTATDMFDILAGSRFNGNDDDEAKDRAAYILDCDLLIIDDLGTELNNTFVSSQLFYCINERLLRKKSTIISTNLSMTMLRDTYSDRISSRIISQYSIIPLYGDDIRTKIV
;
A
#
# COMPACT_ATOMS: atom_id res chain seq x y z
N ASN A 1 14.57 -16.45 3.91
CA ASN A 1 13.20 -15.96 3.74
C ASN A 1 13.24 -14.67 2.92
N GLU A 2 13.02 -14.80 1.64
CA GLU A 2 12.86 -13.64 0.77
C GLU A 2 11.52 -12.97 1.09
N LYS A 3 11.61 -11.75 1.60
CA LYS A 3 10.43 -10.93 1.83
C LYS A 3 10.02 -10.31 0.50
N GLY A 4 8.85 -10.72 -0.02
CA GLY A 4 8.35 -10.24 -1.31
C GLY A 4 7.62 -8.90 -1.26
N SER A 5 7.53 -8.25 -0.10
CA SER A 5 6.84 -6.98 0.10
C SER A 5 7.78 -5.93 0.68
N ILE A 6 7.53 -4.66 0.35
CA ILE A 6 8.41 -3.54 0.68
C ILE A 6 7.59 -2.42 1.33
N LEU A 7 8.16 -1.82 2.38
CA LEU A 7 7.71 -0.54 2.91
C LEU A 7 8.77 0.53 2.62
N PHE A 8 8.42 1.52 1.81
CA PHE A 8 9.23 2.72 1.64
C PHE A 8 8.82 3.78 2.66
N THR A 9 9.76 4.22 3.46
CA THR A 9 9.57 5.33 4.41
C THR A 9 10.46 6.51 4.02
N GLY A 10 10.07 7.70 4.43
CA GLY A 10 10.87 8.90 4.19
C GLY A 10 10.02 10.12 3.89
N ASN A 11 10.67 11.26 3.84
CA ASN A 11 10.03 12.55 3.60
C ASN A 11 9.44 12.64 2.19
N THR A 12 8.52 13.58 2.01
CA THR A 12 7.97 13.91 0.69
C THR A 12 9.10 14.25 -0.29
N GLY A 13 9.01 13.71 -1.50
CA GLY A 13 9.95 14.03 -2.59
C GLY A 13 11.28 13.26 -2.54
N CYS A 14 11.44 12.27 -1.66
CA CYS A 14 12.67 11.47 -1.59
C CYS A 14 12.72 10.30 -2.59
N GLY A 15 11.71 10.16 -3.46
CA GLY A 15 11.71 9.19 -4.55
C GLY A 15 10.89 7.91 -4.31
N LYS A 16 10.06 7.86 -3.27
CA LYS A 16 9.22 6.67 -2.97
C LYS A 16 8.30 6.31 -4.13
N THR A 17 7.55 7.27 -4.63
CA THR A 17 6.63 7.09 -5.75
C THR A 17 7.39 6.72 -7.03
N PHE A 18 8.51 7.36 -7.29
CA PHE A 18 9.35 7.07 -8.45
C PHE A 18 9.83 5.62 -8.45
N LEU A 19 10.37 5.14 -7.32
CA LEU A 19 10.85 3.76 -7.21
C LEU A 19 9.72 2.74 -7.35
N SER A 20 8.56 3.01 -6.74
CA SER A 20 7.39 2.15 -6.88
C SER A 20 6.96 2.05 -8.34
N ASN A 21 6.96 3.16 -9.08
CA ASN A 21 6.62 3.17 -10.50
C ASN A 21 7.65 2.42 -11.36
N CYS A 22 8.93 2.50 -11.03
CA CYS A 22 9.97 1.73 -11.73
C CYS A 22 9.76 0.23 -11.57
N ILE A 23 9.46 -0.22 -10.36
CA ILE A 23 9.18 -1.63 -10.06
C ILE A 23 7.92 -2.08 -10.81
N ALA A 24 6.85 -1.28 -10.75
CA ALA A 24 5.60 -1.56 -11.45
C ALA A 24 5.82 -1.75 -12.95
N ARG A 25 6.57 -0.83 -13.56
CA ARG A 25 6.87 -0.89 -15.00
C ARG A 25 7.60 -2.17 -15.38
N GLU A 26 8.60 -2.56 -14.61
CA GLU A 26 9.36 -3.78 -14.88
C GLU A 26 8.50 -5.05 -14.75
N LEU A 27 7.63 -5.10 -13.74
CA LEU A 27 6.74 -6.25 -13.56
C LEU A 27 5.67 -6.33 -14.65
N ILE A 28 5.11 -5.20 -15.08
CA ILE A 28 4.16 -5.16 -16.21
C ILE A 28 4.83 -5.68 -17.49
N ARG A 29 6.08 -5.29 -17.74
CA ARG A 29 6.84 -5.82 -18.89
C ARG A 29 7.03 -7.34 -18.85
N ARG A 30 7.03 -7.91 -17.66
CA ARG A 30 7.13 -9.36 -17.43
C ARG A 30 5.77 -10.04 -17.31
N TYR A 31 4.69 -9.36 -17.68
CA TYR A 31 3.32 -9.87 -17.69
C TYR A 31 2.73 -10.15 -16.30
N TYR A 32 3.25 -9.54 -15.24
CA TYR A 32 2.62 -9.58 -13.94
C TYR A 32 1.49 -8.54 -13.86
N SER A 33 0.45 -8.87 -13.11
CA SER A 33 -0.64 -7.93 -12.84
C SER A 33 -0.24 -6.96 -11.73
N VAL A 34 -0.39 -5.67 -12.00
CA VAL A 34 -0.02 -4.61 -11.06
C VAL A 34 -1.20 -3.66 -10.88
N VAL A 35 -1.52 -3.36 -9.62
CA VAL A 35 -2.49 -2.33 -9.26
C VAL A 35 -1.74 -1.24 -8.49
N TYR A 36 -1.85 0.00 -8.95
CA TYR A 36 -1.30 1.18 -8.30
C TYR A 36 -2.45 2.05 -7.80
N LEU A 37 -2.50 2.28 -6.50
CA LEU A 37 -3.53 3.11 -5.86
C LEU A 37 -2.90 4.00 -4.80
N THR A 38 -3.44 5.20 -4.64
CA THR A 38 -3.22 5.93 -3.39
C THR A 38 -3.97 5.23 -2.26
N ALA A 39 -3.53 5.43 -1.02
CA ALA A 39 -4.24 4.86 0.12
C ALA A 39 -5.71 5.32 0.16
N THR A 40 -5.96 6.59 -0.13
CA THR A 40 -7.32 7.15 -0.19
C THR A 40 -8.18 6.41 -1.21
N ASP A 41 -7.69 6.25 -2.44
CA ASP A 41 -8.44 5.54 -3.50
C ASP A 41 -8.70 4.08 -3.15
N MET A 42 -7.73 3.41 -2.53
CA MET A 42 -7.90 2.02 -2.12
C MET A 42 -9.02 1.89 -1.07
N PHE A 43 -9.03 2.75 -0.07
CA PHE A 43 -10.06 2.71 0.96
C PHE A 43 -11.44 3.09 0.42
N ASP A 44 -11.51 4.00 -0.55
CA ASP A 44 -12.77 4.33 -1.23
C ASP A 44 -13.34 3.11 -2.00
N ILE A 45 -12.49 2.38 -2.69
CA ILE A 45 -12.89 1.16 -3.39
C ILE A 45 -13.38 0.09 -2.41
N LEU A 46 -12.65 -0.12 -1.32
CA LEU A 46 -13.04 -1.10 -0.29
C LEU A 46 -14.33 -0.69 0.43
N ALA A 47 -14.52 0.59 0.70
CA ALA A 47 -15.75 1.11 1.28
C ALA A 47 -16.94 0.93 0.33
N GLY A 48 -16.77 1.22 -0.95
CA GLY A 48 -17.80 1.03 -1.98
C GLY A 48 -18.24 -0.42 -2.09
N SER A 49 -17.30 -1.36 -2.07
CA SER A 49 -17.58 -2.79 -2.09
C SER A 49 -18.41 -3.25 -0.88
N ARG A 50 -18.18 -2.66 0.28
CA ARG A 50 -18.81 -3.07 1.54
C ARG A 50 -20.17 -2.40 1.77
N PHE A 51 -20.33 -1.11 1.39
CA PHE A 51 -21.48 -0.30 1.76
C PHE A 51 -22.52 -0.14 0.65
N ASN A 52 -22.18 -0.40 -0.62
CA ASN A 52 -23.10 -0.28 -1.76
C ASN A 52 -24.03 -1.48 -1.95
N GLY A 53 -24.06 -2.41 -1.00
CA GLY A 53 -24.98 -3.55 -1.00
C GLY A 53 -24.54 -4.71 -1.90
N ASN A 54 -25.41 -5.75 -1.96
CA ASN A 54 -25.09 -6.99 -2.68
C ASN A 54 -25.22 -6.88 -4.21
N ASP A 55 -25.69 -5.75 -4.72
CA ASP A 55 -26.04 -5.58 -6.12
C ASP A 55 -24.95 -4.91 -6.97
N ASP A 56 -23.84 -4.44 -6.35
CA ASP A 56 -22.73 -3.83 -7.08
C ASP A 56 -21.60 -4.83 -7.32
N ASP A 57 -21.78 -5.68 -8.32
CA ASP A 57 -20.79 -6.70 -8.70
C ASP A 57 -19.47 -6.08 -9.17
N GLU A 58 -19.52 -4.92 -9.82
CA GLU A 58 -18.32 -4.22 -10.27
C GLU A 58 -17.45 -3.74 -9.11
N ALA A 59 -18.05 -3.19 -8.04
CA ALA A 59 -17.33 -2.77 -6.85
C ALA A 59 -16.68 -3.97 -6.14
N LYS A 60 -17.38 -5.11 -6.08
CA LYS A 60 -16.84 -6.35 -5.52
C LYS A 60 -15.68 -6.87 -6.35
N ASP A 61 -15.78 -6.83 -7.68
CA ASP A 61 -14.71 -7.28 -8.57
C ASP A 61 -13.45 -6.42 -8.41
N ARG A 62 -13.59 -5.10 -8.28
CA ARG A 62 -12.45 -4.21 -8.01
C ARG A 62 -11.79 -4.51 -6.67
N ALA A 63 -12.58 -4.70 -5.63
CA ALA A 63 -12.05 -5.06 -4.31
C ALA A 63 -11.35 -6.43 -4.33
N ALA A 64 -11.91 -7.41 -5.01
CA ALA A 64 -11.29 -8.72 -5.17
C ALA A 64 -9.97 -8.63 -5.95
N TYR A 65 -9.90 -7.79 -6.97
CA TYR A 65 -8.68 -7.60 -7.75
C TYR A 65 -7.54 -6.98 -6.95
N ILE A 66 -7.85 -6.10 -6.01
CA ILE A 66 -6.85 -5.56 -5.05
C ILE A 66 -6.19 -6.68 -4.26
N LEU A 67 -6.94 -7.70 -3.86
CA LEU A 67 -6.41 -8.84 -3.10
C LEU A 67 -5.64 -9.85 -3.98
N ASP A 68 -6.01 -9.98 -5.25
CA ASP A 68 -5.51 -11.07 -6.12
C ASP A 68 -4.39 -10.65 -7.07
N CYS A 69 -4.20 -9.37 -7.37
CA CYS A 69 -3.14 -8.93 -8.27
C CYS A 69 -1.75 -9.33 -7.75
N ASP A 70 -0.81 -9.54 -8.66
CA ASP A 70 0.55 -9.98 -8.30
C ASP A 70 1.30 -8.94 -7.47
N LEU A 71 1.17 -7.67 -7.83
CA LEU A 71 1.74 -6.55 -7.07
C LEU A 71 0.66 -5.49 -6.80
N LEU A 72 0.46 -5.15 -5.53
CA LEU A 72 -0.32 -3.99 -5.12
C LEU A 72 0.63 -2.90 -4.62
N ILE A 73 0.48 -1.69 -5.14
CA ILE A 73 1.19 -0.52 -4.63
C ILE A 73 0.18 0.40 -3.94
N ILE A 74 0.40 0.62 -2.65
CA ILE A 74 -0.37 1.55 -1.82
C ILE A 74 0.50 2.79 -1.59
N ASP A 75 0.21 3.86 -2.31
CA ASP A 75 0.98 5.09 -2.23
C ASP A 75 0.39 6.08 -1.23
N ASP A 76 1.25 6.85 -0.58
CA ASP A 76 0.89 7.89 0.39
C ASP A 76 0.00 7.40 1.55
N LEU A 77 0.37 6.27 2.14
CA LEU A 77 -0.31 5.79 3.35
C LEU A 77 -0.09 6.79 4.50
N GLY A 78 -1.18 7.20 5.14
CA GLY A 78 -1.17 8.16 6.24
C GLY A 78 -1.74 9.52 5.88
N THR A 79 -2.07 9.76 4.61
CA THR A 79 -2.71 11.01 4.16
C THR A 79 -4.23 10.95 4.21
N GLU A 80 -4.80 9.77 4.31
CA GLU A 80 -6.25 9.56 4.42
C GLU A 80 -6.75 9.84 5.84
N LEU A 81 -8.07 10.07 5.96
CA LEU A 81 -8.73 10.17 7.26
C LEU A 81 -8.76 8.78 7.91
N ASN A 82 -8.05 8.63 9.03
CA ASN A 82 -8.02 7.37 9.74
C ASN A 82 -9.24 7.21 10.66
N ASN A 83 -9.80 6.00 10.65
CA ASN A 83 -10.83 5.54 11.58
C ASN A 83 -10.71 4.03 11.76
N THR A 84 -11.57 3.45 12.60
CA THR A 84 -11.56 2.01 12.87
C THR A 84 -11.78 1.19 11.59
N PHE A 85 -12.61 1.67 10.67
CA PHE A 85 -12.84 1.01 9.39
C PHE A 85 -11.56 0.96 8.55
N VAL A 86 -10.86 2.09 8.41
CA VAL A 86 -9.62 2.18 7.62
C VAL A 86 -8.55 1.25 8.17
N SER A 87 -8.32 1.27 9.49
CA SER A 87 -7.34 0.40 10.14
C SER A 87 -7.68 -1.08 9.95
N SER A 88 -8.95 -1.43 10.08
CA SER A 88 -9.45 -2.79 9.91
C SER A 88 -9.27 -3.28 8.46
N GLN A 89 -9.57 -2.44 7.46
CA GLN A 89 -9.41 -2.79 6.06
C GLN A 89 -7.94 -2.90 5.64
N LEU A 90 -7.09 -2.03 6.16
CA LEU A 90 -5.65 -2.12 5.90
C LEU A 90 -5.08 -3.43 6.46
N PHE A 91 -5.43 -3.78 7.68
CA PHE A 91 -5.01 -5.05 8.29
C PHE A 91 -5.49 -6.24 7.47
N TYR A 92 -6.77 -6.25 7.07
CA TYR A 92 -7.34 -7.32 6.27
C TYR A 92 -6.60 -7.46 4.93
N CYS A 93 -6.38 -6.37 4.22
CA CYS A 93 -5.68 -6.37 2.94
C CYS A 93 -4.25 -6.89 3.06
N ILE A 94 -3.49 -6.38 4.02
CA ILE A 94 -2.11 -6.83 4.27
C ILE A 94 -2.08 -8.32 4.59
N ASN A 95 -2.92 -8.76 5.50
CA ASN A 95 -2.94 -10.15 5.96
C ASN A 95 -3.35 -11.12 4.86
N GLU A 96 -4.42 -10.80 4.12
CA GLU A 96 -4.89 -11.64 3.01
C GLU A 96 -3.82 -11.77 1.92
N ARG A 97 -3.18 -10.66 1.56
CA ARG A 97 -2.13 -10.71 0.53
C ARG A 97 -0.91 -11.51 0.97
N LEU A 98 -0.54 -11.42 2.25
CA LEU A 98 0.52 -12.26 2.82
C LEU A 98 0.15 -13.74 2.77
N LEU A 99 -1.08 -14.10 3.13
CA LEU A 99 -1.57 -15.49 3.06
C LEU A 99 -1.58 -16.02 1.62
N ARG A 100 -1.93 -15.18 0.66
CA ARG A 100 -1.94 -15.53 -0.77
C ARG A 100 -0.55 -15.46 -1.42
N LYS A 101 0.47 -15.11 -0.66
CA LYS A 101 1.85 -14.92 -1.13
C LYS A 101 1.95 -13.88 -2.26
N LYS A 102 1.13 -12.85 -2.20
CA LYS A 102 1.15 -11.72 -3.14
C LYS A 102 2.00 -10.58 -2.59
N SER A 103 2.74 -9.94 -3.48
CA SER A 103 3.65 -8.85 -3.11
C SER A 103 2.93 -7.51 -2.99
N THR A 104 3.30 -6.74 -1.98
CA THR A 104 2.73 -5.41 -1.73
C THR A 104 3.85 -4.41 -1.50
N ILE A 105 3.74 -3.24 -2.10
CA ILE A 105 4.60 -2.09 -1.82
C ILE A 105 3.74 -1.02 -1.16
N ILE A 106 4.18 -0.56 0.00
CA ILE A 106 3.55 0.56 0.70
C ILE A 106 4.56 1.70 0.76
N SER A 107 4.13 2.91 0.43
CA SER A 107 4.92 4.11 0.67
C SER A 107 4.23 5.02 1.69
N THR A 108 5.00 5.60 2.59
CA THR A 108 4.47 6.46 3.65
C THR A 108 5.49 7.51 4.08
N ASN A 109 5.00 8.67 4.47
CA ASN A 109 5.79 9.71 5.16
C ASN A 109 5.83 9.49 6.67
N LEU A 110 5.05 8.54 7.20
CA LEU A 110 5.00 8.26 8.62
C LEU A 110 6.25 7.49 9.06
N SER A 111 6.76 7.80 10.25
CA SER A 111 7.74 6.94 10.92
C SER A 111 7.08 5.64 11.37
N MET A 112 7.88 4.63 11.74
CA MET A 112 7.32 3.38 12.26
C MET A 112 6.50 3.60 13.53
N THR A 113 6.93 4.52 14.40
CA THR A 113 6.17 4.89 15.61
C THR A 113 4.83 5.53 15.24
N MET A 114 4.82 6.48 14.32
CA MET A 114 3.60 7.14 13.86
C MET A 114 2.66 6.16 13.14
N LEU A 115 3.20 5.22 12.39
CA LEU A 115 2.42 4.17 11.72
C LEU A 115 1.68 3.30 12.74
N ARG A 116 2.37 2.90 13.81
CA ARG A 116 1.79 2.15 14.91
C ARG A 116 0.69 2.93 15.61
N ASP A 117 0.95 4.20 15.93
CA ASP A 117 0.01 5.06 16.64
C ASP A 117 -1.22 5.40 15.77
N THR A 118 -1.02 5.52 14.45
CA THR A 118 -2.09 5.84 13.51
C THR A 118 -3.00 4.64 13.24
N TYR A 119 -2.45 3.47 13.01
CA TYR A 119 -3.23 2.30 12.58
C TYR A 119 -3.43 1.27 13.68
N SER A 120 -2.39 0.57 14.09
CA SER A 120 -2.41 -0.35 15.25
C SER A 120 -1.08 -1.07 15.40
N ASP A 121 -0.86 -1.66 16.58
CA ASP A 121 0.28 -2.55 16.83
C ASP A 121 0.26 -3.78 15.92
N ARG A 122 -0.91 -4.30 15.59
CA ARG A 122 -1.07 -5.47 14.71
C ARG A 122 -0.54 -5.20 13.31
N ILE A 123 -0.87 -4.04 12.75
CA ILE A 123 -0.41 -3.62 11.41
C ILE A 123 1.09 -3.42 11.42
N SER A 124 1.62 -2.68 12.39
CA SER A 124 3.06 -2.45 12.52
C SER A 124 3.84 -3.76 12.67
N SER A 125 3.36 -4.67 13.50
CA SER A 125 4.00 -5.98 13.70
C SER A 125 4.05 -6.80 12.42
N ARG A 126 2.98 -6.81 11.64
CA ARG A 126 2.95 -7.49 10.34
C ARG A 126 3.97 -6.92 9.38
N ILE A 127 4.02 -5.60 9.28
CA ILE A 127 4.96 -4.92 8.39
C ILE A 127 6.40 -5.19 8.83
N ILE A 128 6.74 -5.04 10.09
CA ILE A 128 8.08 -5.29 10.60
C ILE A 128 8.53 -6.72 10.36
N SER A 129 7.65 -7.70 10.56
CA SER A 129 8.00 -9.12 10.42
C SER A 129 8.03 -9.60 8.98
N GLN A 130 7.22 -9.04 8.07
CA GLN A 130 6.99 -9.59 6.74
C GLN A 130 7.46 -8.72 5.58
N TYR A 131 7.73 -7.43 5.81
CA TYR A 131 8.15 -6.49 4.78
C TYR A 131 9.64 -6.16 4.92
N SER A 132 10.28 -5.88 3.78
CA SER A 132 11.58 -5.21 3.79
C SER A 132 11.33 -3.71 3.95
N ILE A 133 11.84 -3.13 5.02
CA ILE A 133 11.68 -1.70 5.31
C ILE A 133 12.87 -0.96 4.70
N ILE A 134 12.59 -0.09 3.73
CA ILE A 134 13.60 0.68 3.02
C ILE A 134 13.37 2.17 3.29
N PRO A 135 14.14 2.76 4.21
CA PRO A 135 14.09 4.19 4.44
C PRO A 135 14.78 4.94 3.29
N LEU A 136 14.14 5.97 2.77
CA LEU A 136 14.71 6.85 1.76
C LEU A 136 15.01 8.20 2.39
N TYR A 137 16.24 8.64 2.24
CA TYR A 137 16.74 9.89 2.79
C TYR A 137 17.10 10.84 1.66
N GLY A 138 17.08 12.12 1.97
CA GLY A 138 17.51 13.17 1.07
C GLY A 138 16.54 14.35 1.04
N ASP A 139 16.94 15.37 0.31
CA ASP A 139 16.11 16.54 0.08
C ASP A 139 15.03 16.24 -0.95
N ASP A 140 13.95 17.02 -0.91
CA ASP A 140 12.90 16.91 -1.92
C ASP A 140 13.47 17.20 -3.32
N ILE A 141 13.60 16.18 -4.14
CA ILE A 141 14.17 16.30 -5.49
C ILE A 141 13.34 17.19 -6.42
N ARG A 142 12.04 17.37 -6.12
CA ARG A 142 11.16 18.25 -6.90
C ARG A 142 11.53 19.72 -6.76
N THR A 143 12.16 20.09 -5.65
CA THR A 143 12.64 21.47 -5.44
C THR A 143 13.97 21.75 -6.11
N LYS A 144 14.67 20.73 -6.58
CA LYS A 144 15.99 20.84 -7.23
C LYS A 144 15.92 20.88 -8.76
N ILE A 145 14.75 20.63 -9.32
CA ILE A 145 14.51 20.72 -10.76
C ILE A 145 14.11 22.16 -11.07
N VAL A 146 15.04 22.91 -11.56
CA VAL A 146 14.83 24.29 -11.99
C VAL A 146 14.65 24.33 -13.50
#